data_37cab6d9e7c41de4d0653ab1fd963dfc
#
_entry.id   37cab6d9e7c41de4d0653ab1fd963dfc
#
_cell.length_a   1.000
_cell.length_b   1.000
_cell.length_c   1.000
_cell.angle_alpha   90.00
_cell.angle_beta   90.00
_cell.angle_gamma   90.00
#
_symmetry.space_group_name_H-M   'P 1'
#
loop_
_entity.id
_entity.type
_entity.pdbx_description
1 polymer ?
#
loop_
_entity_poly.entity_id
_entity_poly.type
_entity_poly.pdbx_seq_one_letter_code
_entity_poly.pdbx_strand_id
1 'polypeptide(L)'
;MSMLFEVHTDTDIPVTGYLAIDSSVSGESHGGLRIADDVTAERLQLAARTMTLKYGWAGLPVGGAKAGLLMSPNTSDLDRALMLRAFGRAIEPHLRTGAYVPGEDMGSTVDDIRAVLKAAGLKPKPRSLMYTASGVFTGVGVCATALAIAESLDLPAKGLRVTIEGFGNVGASAARRFHSAGAKVIGISTIKGALYNENGLDVPALLSLRRRSGDDAVLDREFGDAAPSQALITLPADVFCPCANMHSITIENVRSLQARVVCPGANVPATEEAEAVLDQQQVVVVPDFVANCGGVLGSSMSRAGLGRQEVTTILQQRAHDRTSLLILDAREQRLTLRELATELALRRFTETKERYERKTPARSLMRLAVGIYRRGLIPRPLLAPLGRRYYQSPLP
;
A
#
# COMPACT_ATOMS: atom_id res chain seq x y z
N MET A 1 16.76 -15.78 0.29
CA MET A 1 16.48 -16.37 1.61
C MET A 1 15.86 -15.28 2.45
N SER A 2 14.61 -15.41 2.87
CA SER A 2 13.96 -14.43 3.73
C SER A 2 14.61 -14.50 5.12
N MET A 3 14.85 -13.35 5.74
CA MET A 3 15.43 -13.24 7.07
C MET A 3 14.39 -12.65 8.01
N LEU A 4 14.29 -13.21 9.21
CA LEU A 4 13.47 -12.70 10.29
C LEU A 4 14.36 -12.41 11.49
N PHE A 5 14.27 -11.21 12.01
CA PHE A 5 14.93 -10.79 13.24
C PHE A 5 13.86 -10.50 14.29
N GLU A 6 13.92 -11.23 15.38
CA GLU A 6 13.09 -10.98 16.56
C GLU A 6 13.82 -10.03 17.50
N VAL A 7 13.11 -9.06 18.01
CA VAL A 7 13.62 -8.07 18.94
C VAL A 7 12.91 -8.25 20.28
N HIS A 8 13.66 -8.68 21.26
CA HIS A 8 13.24 -8.69 22.66
C HIS A 8 14.25 -7.87 23.46
N THR A 9 13.79 -6.90 24.21
CA THR A 9 14.67 -6.05 25.03
C THR A 9 14.28 -6.20 26.48
N ASP A 10 15.30 -6.49 27.32
CA ASP A 10 15.18 -6.58 28.78
C ASP A 10 15.39 -5.21 29.43
N THR A 11 14.68 -4.20 28.97
CA THR A 11 14.67 -2.86 29.56
C THR A 11 13.51 -2.74 30.56
N ASP A 12 13.46 -1.68 31.35
CA ASP A 12 12.33 -1.39 32.27
C ASP A 12 10.96 -1.45 31.60
N ILE A 13 10.95 -1.31 30.25
CA ILE A 13 9.78 -1.50 29.40
C ILE A 13 10.12 -2.61 28.40
N PRO A 14 9.50 -3.80 28.52
CA PRO A 14 9.74 -4.91 27.59
C PRO A 14 9.23 -4.54 26.18
N VAL A 15 10.06 -4.80 25.18
CA VAL A 15 9.74 -4.51 23.77
C VAL A 15 9.77 -5.82 23.00
N THR A 16 8.67 -6.11 22.33
CA THR A 16 8.58 -7.19 21.34
C THR A 16 8.39 -6.57 19.97
N GLY A 17 9.25 -6.92 19.04
CA GLY A 17 9.19 -6.44 17.66
C GLY A 17 9.89 -7.38 16.70
N TYR A 18 9.69 -7.15 15.43
CA TYR A 18 10.22 -8.01 14.36
C TYR A 18 10.68 -7.16 13.18
N LEU A 19 11.71 -7.65 12.49
CA LEU A 19 12.14 -7.16 11.19
C LEU A 19 12.21 -8.34 10.23
N ALA A 20 11.34 -8.36 9.23
CA ALA A 20 11.36 -9.34 8.14
C ALA A 20 11.94 -8.71 6.88
N ILE A 21 12.94 -9.36 6.26
CA ILE A 21 13.52 -9.00 4.97
C ILE A 21 13.30 -10.17 4.02
N ASP A 22 12.43 -10.01 3.03
CA ASP A 22 12.15 -11.05 2.04
C ASP A 22 13.14 -11.03 0.87
N SER A 23 13.54 -9.85 0.43
CA SER A 23 14.48 -9.69 -0.68
C SER A 23 15.30 -8.41 -0.54
N SER A 24 16.42 -8.33 -1.28
CA SER A 24 17.24 -7.12 -1.34
C SER A 24 17.74 -6.84 -2.74
N VAL A 25 17.97 -5.57 -3.06
CA VAL A 25 18.64 -5.12 -4.27
C VAL A 25 19.85 -4.28 -3.86
N SER A 26 21.05 -4.73 -4.22
CA SER A 26 22.33 -4.13 -3.76
C SER A 26 22.42 -3.98 -2.24
N GLY A 27 21.84 -4.92 -1.48
CA GLY A 27 21.81 -4.90 -0.02
C GLY A 27 20.73 -3.97 0.59
N GLU A 28 19.90 -3.31 -0.21
CA GLU A 28 18.86 -2.37 0.26
C GLU A 28 17.46 -3.02 0.15
N SER A 29 16.66 -2.91 1.22
CA SER A 29 15.27 -3.35 1.27
C SER A 29 14.40 -2.29 1.96
N HIS A 30 13.18 -2.09 1.47
CA HIS A 30 12.27 -1.09 1.99
C HIS A 30 10.97 -1.71 2.49
N GLY A 31 10.43 -1.14 3.57
CA GLY A 31 9.13 -1.50 4.09
C GLY A 31 8.66 -0.60 5.21
N GLY A 32 7.37 -0.59 5.48
CA GLY A 32 6.80 0.20 6.57
C GLY A 32 7.05 -0.44 7.95
N LEU A 33 7.12 0.40 8.98
CA LEU A 33 7.08 0.00 10.38
C LEU A 33 5.61 -0.02 10.83
N ARG A 34 5.05 -1.19 11.05
CA ARG A 34 3.71 -1.35 11.63
C ARG A 34 3.79 -1.27 13.15
N ILE A 35 2.88 -0.53 13.78
CA ILE A 35 2.72 -0.48 15.24
C ILE A 35 1.29 -0.85 15.57
N ALA A 36 1.10 -2.01 16.18
CA ALA A 36 -0.23 -2.53 16.51
C ALA A 36 -0.12 -3.62 17.59
N ASP A 37 -1.25 -3.99 18.18
CA ASP A 37 -1.35 -5.05 19.19
C ASP A 37 -1.48 -6.47 18.59
N ASP A 38 -1.59 -6.56 17.26
CA ASP A 38 -1.72 -7.80 16.50
C ASP A 38 -0.47 -8.15 15.65
N VAL A 39 0.67 -7.56 15.97
CA VAL A 39 1.93 -7.80 15.25
C VAL A 39 2.47 -9.19 15.57
N THR A 40 2.68 -10.04 14.55
CA THR A 40 3.34 -11.34 14.65
C THR A 40 4.42 -11.50 13.59
N ALA A 41 5.32 -12.45 13.80
CA ALA A 41 6.39 -12.80 12.88
C ALA A 41 5.85 -13.21 11.50
N GLU A 42 4.85 -14.09 11.48
CA GLU A 42 4.23 -14.62 10.26
C GLU A 42 3.58 -13.52 9.43
N ARG A 43 2.81 -12.64 10.07
CA ARG A 43 2.18 -11.49 9.39
C ARG A 43 3.21 -10.56 8.76
N LEU A 44 4.35 -10.35 9.42
CA LEU A 44 5.40 -9.49 8.89
C LEU A 44 6.19 -10.16 7.77
N GLN A 45 6.43 -11.48 7.82
CA GLN A 45 7.03 -12.22 6.73
C GLN A 45 6.15 -12.17 5.48
N LEU A 46 4.84 -12.40 5.62
CA LEU A 46 3.87 -12.29 4.54
C LEU A 46 3.84 -10.87 3.96
N ALA A 47 3.83 -9.87 4.82
CA ALA A 47 3.86 -8.47 4.38
C ALA A 47 5.19 -8.09 3.70
N ALA A 48 6.35 -8.60 4.15
CA ALA A 48 7.64 -8.40 3.49
C ALA A 48 7.67 -9.05 2.08
N ARG A 49 7.08 -10.24 1.95
CA ARG A 49 6.91 -10.92 0.66
C ARG A 49 6.03 -10.10 -0.28
N THR A 50 4.89 -9.60 0.22
CA THR A 50 4.01 -8.70 -0.53
C THR A 50 4.76 -7.43 -1.00
N MET A 51 5.66 -6.88 -0.19
CA MET A 51 6.49 -5.74 -0.61
C MET A 51 7.43 -6.10 -1.76
N THR A 52 8.05 -7.29 -1.76
CA THR A 52 8.86 -7.78 -2.90
C THR A 52 8.03 -7.84 -4.18
N LEU A 53 6.85 -8.46 -4.12
CA LEU A 53 5.93 -8.55 -5.26
C LEU A 53 5.50 -7.16 -5.74
N LYS A 54 5.19 -6.26 -4.82
CA LYS A 54 4.80 -4.88 -5.11
C LYS A 54 5.90 -4.10 -5.83
N TYR A 55 7.17 -4.21 -5.38
CA TYR A 55 8.30 -3.59 -6.06
C TYR A 55 8.58 -4.22 -7.41
N GLY A 56 8.48 -5.54 -7.53
CA GLY A 56 8.59 -6.24 -8.82
C GLY A 56 7.50 -5.80 -9.79
N TRP A 57 6.24 -5.79 -9.37
CA TRP A 57 5.13 -5.31 -10.18
C TRP A 57 5.32 -3.86 -10.62
N ALA A 58 5.79 -2.99 -9.72
CA ALA A 58 6.07 -1.60 -10.02
C ALA A 58 7.35 -1.39 -10.87
N GLY A 59 8.20 -2.40 -11.05
CA GLY A 59 9.49 -2.29 -11.75
C GLY A 59 10.51 -1.42 -11.00
N LEU A 60 10.47 -1.44 -9.68
CA LEU A 60 11.36 -0.65 -8.84
C LEU A 60 12.54 -1.49 -8.34
N PRO A 61 13.80 -0.98 -8.42
CA PRO A 61 15.00 -1.70 -8.00
C PRO A 61 15.20 -1.63 -6.48
N VAL A 62 14.27 -2.22 -5.73
CA VAL A 62 14.24 -2.17 -4.26
C VAL A 62 13.76 -3.52 -3.75
N GLY A 63 14.42 -4.05 -2.72
CA GLY A 63 13.97 -5.27 -2.04
C GLY A 63 12.80 -5.03 -1.09
N GLY A 64 12.05 -6.08 -0.78
CA GLY A 64 10.92 -6.04 0.14
C GLY A 64 11.31 -6.38 1.57
N ALA A 65 10.90 -5.53 2.51
CA ALA A 65 11.02 -5.73 3.95
C ALA A 65 9.77 -5.25 4.68
N LYS A 66 9.64 -5.63 5.93
CA LYS A 66 8.59 -5.15 6.84
C LYS A 66 9.10 -5.20 8.27
N ALA A 67 8.83 -4.15 9.04
CA ALA A 67 9.06 -4.18 10.48
C ALA A 67 7.76 -4.03 11.24
N GLY A 68 7.72 -4.52 12.46
CA GLY A 68 6.58 -4.40 13.35
C GLY A 68 7.00 -4.28 14.80
N LEU A 69 6.25 -3.49 15.54
CA LEU A 69 6.39 -3.29 16.96
C LEU A 69 5.05 -3.58 17.63
N LEU A 70 5.05 -4.61 18.48
CA LEU A 70 3.88 -4.98 19.27
C LEU A 70 3.61 -3.90 20.31
N MET A 71 2.47 -3.23 20.20
CA MET A 71 2.15 -2.10 21.08
C MET A 71 0.64 -1.94 21.22
N SER A 72 0.19 -1.80 22.44
CA SER A 72 -1.22 -1.53 22.75
C SER A 72 -1.64 -0.14 22.25
N PRO A 73 -2.88 0.03 21.75
CA PRO A 73 -3.44 1.34 21.44
C PRO A 73 -3.46 2.31 22.62
N ASN A 74 -3.47 1.78 23.86
CA ASN A 74 -3.52 2.55 25.10
C ASN A 74 -2.12 2.85 25.68
N THR A 75 -1.05 2.55 24.95
CA THR A 75 0.33 2.84 25.39
C THR A 75 0.52 4.34 25.54
N SER A 76 1.10 4.78 26.68
CA SER A 76 1.39 6.20 26.92
C SER A 76 2.41 6.76 25.90
N ASP A 77 2.38 8.07 25.65
CA ASP A 77 3.35 8.71 24.74
C ASP A 77 4.80 8.51 25.21
N LEU A 78 5.02 8.48 26.53
CA LEU A 78 6.35 8.23 27.10
C LEU A 78 6.82 6.81 26.82
N ASP A 79 5.98 5.81 27.11
CA ASP A 79 6.30 4.41 26.87
C ASP A 79 6.50 4.13 25.38
N ARG A 80 5.62 4.69 24.53
CA ARG A 80 5.78 4.65 23.08
C ARG A 80 7.14 5.16 22.62
N ALA A 81 7.57 6.31 23.14
CA ALA A 81 8.87 6.88 22.79
C ALA A 81 10.04 6.01 23.27
N LEU A 82 9.93 5.39 24.43
CA LEU A 82 10.95 4.46 24.97
C LEU A 82 11.00 3.18 24.15
N MET A 83 9.87 2.58 23.82
CA MET A 83 9.76 1.36 22.98
C MET A 83 10.36 1.60 21.58
N LEU A 84 10.04 2.72 20.93
CA LEU A 84 10.61 3.09 19.63
C LEU A 84 12.13 3.25 19.67
N ARG A 85 12.65 3.83 20.77
CA ARG A 85 14.10 3.97 20.95
C ARG A 85 14.78 2.62 21.17
N ALA A 86 14.20 1.74 21.97
CA ALA A 86 14.72 0.42 22.22
C ALA A 86 14.74 -0.40 20.92
N PHE A 87 13.64 -0.41 20.19
CA PHE A 87 13.53 -1.07 18.89
C PHE A 87 14.58 -0.53 17.89
N GLY A 88 14.72 0.81 17.79
CA GLY A 88 15.68 1.43 16.87
C GLY A 88 17.14 1.05 17.18
N ARG A 89 17.51 0.92 18.46
CA ARG A 89 18.84 0.42 18.87
C ARG A 89 19.04 -1.04 18.51
N ALA A 90 18.01 -1.88 18.72
CA ALA A 90 18.11 -3.31 18.44
C ALA A 90 18.30 -3.61 16.95
N ILE A 91 17.67 -2.85 16.06
CA ILE A 91 17.80 -3.03 14.60
C ILE A 91 18.84 -2.10 13.96
N GLU A 92 19.65 -1.40 14.77
CA GLU A 92 20.67 -0.43 14.29
C GLU A 92 21.57 -0.98 13.18
N PRO A 93 22.11 -2.21 13.24
CA PRO A 93 22.97 -2.73 12.18
C PRO A 93 22.28 -2.76 10.80
N HIS A 94 20.98 -3.08 10.76
CA HIS A 94 20.19 -3.14 9.53
C HIS A 94 19.86 -1.74 8.99
N LEU A 95 19.60 -0.80 9.88
CA LEU A 95 19.36 0.61 9.51
C LEU A 95 20.64 1.27 8.99
N ARG A 96 21.77 1.03 9.62
CA ARG A 96 23.07 1.64 9.27
C ARG A 96 23.58 1.15 7.92
N THR A 97 23.45 -0.14 7.64
CA THR A 97 23.86 -0.73 6.36
C THR A 97 22.89 -0.40 5.22
N GLY A 98 21.66 -0.01 5.53
CA GLY A 98 20.59 0.15 4.56
C GLY A 98 19.90 -1.17 4.20
N ALA A 99 20.24 -2.26 4.88
CA ALA A 99 19.55 -3.54 4.71
C ALA A 99 18.04 -3.40 5.00
N TYR A 100 17.69 -2.45 5.88
CA TYR A 100 16.32 -2.01 6.08
C TYR A 100 16.20 -0.49 6.02
N VAL A 101 15.33 0.00 5.15
CA VAL A 101 14.95 1.42 5.03
C VAL A 101 13.48 1.57 5.44
N PRO A 102 13.20 2.13 6.62
CA PRO A 102 11.85 2.25 7.16
C PRO A 102 11.02 3.30 6.42
N GLY A 103 9.73 3.02 6.31
CA GLY A 103 8.68 3.97 5.93
C GLY A 103 7.54 3.94 6.95
N GLU A 104 6.56 4.83 6.79
CA GLU A 104 5.33 4.80 7.56
C GLU A 104 4.46 3.61 7.17
N ASP A 105 3.71 3.09 8.14
CA ASP A 105 2.67 2.09 7.98
C ASP A 105 1.55 2.32 9.00
N MET A 106 0.61 1.38 9.10
CA MET A 106 -0.45 1.46 10.10
C MET A 106 0.12 1.64 11.51
N GLY A 107 -0.42 2.58 12.24
CA GLY A 107 -0.02 2.89 13.63
C GLY A 107 1.29 3.67 13.77
N SER A 108 2.06 3.89 12.69
CA SER A 108 3.30 4.68 12.74
C SER A 108 3.21 5.99 11.96
N THR A 109 3.97 6.97 12.41
CA THR A 109 4.10 8.30 11.83
C THR A 109 5.51 8.58 11.35
N VAL A 110 5.71 9.65 10.58
CA VAL A 110 7.06 10.13 10.20
C VAL A 110 7.93 10.40 11.43
N ASP A 111 7.32 10.88 12.52
CA ASP A 111 8.07 11.19 13.74
C ASP A 111 8.50 9.93 14.48
N ASP A 112 7.72 8.86 14.44
CA ASP A 112 8.14 7.53 14.93
C ASP A 112 9.33 6.99 14.14
N ILE A 113 9.31 7.11 12.83
CA ILE A 113 10.44 6.71 11.98
C ILE A 113 11.69 7.54 12.30
N ARG A 114 11.52 8.85 12.52
CA ARG A 114 12.63 9.72 12.97
C ARG A 114 13.18 9.29 14.33
N ALA A 115 12.31 8.93 15.27
CA ALA A 115 12.72 8.46 16.60
C ALA A 115 13.53 7.16 16.51
N VAL A 116 13.10 6.19 15.72
CA VAL A 116 13.82 4.94 15.45
C VAL A 116 15.18 5.19 14.83
N LEU A 117 15.28 6.02 13.79
CA LEU A 117 16.55 6.36 13.14
C LEU A 117 17.50 7.12 14.07
N LYS A 118 16.98 8.07 14.87
CA LYS A 118 17.78 8.81 15.86
C LYS A 118 18.33 7.89 16.93
N ALA A 119 17.56 6.91 17.38
CA ALA A 119 17.98 5.93 18.38
C ALA A 119 19.11 5.02 17.86
N ALA A 120 19.14 4.74 16.56
CA ALA A 120 20.23 4.06 15.87
C ALA A 120 21.44 4.98 15.55
N GLY A 121 21.47 6.22 16.06
CA GLY A 121 22.54 7.19 15.79
C GLY A 121 22.57 7.70 14.35
N LEU A 122 21.46 7.58 13.61
CA LEU A 122 21.36 7.98 12.21
C LEU A 122 20.63 9.32 12.06
N LYS A 123 21.16 10.16 11.17
CA LYS A 123 20.44 11.36 10.71
C LYS A 123 19.63 11.02 9.47
N PRO A 124 18.30 11.21 9.51
CA PRO A 124 17.47 11.00 8.32
C PRO A 124 17.96 11.90 7.18
N LYS A 125 18.18 11.33 6.00
CA LYS A 125 18.48 12.15 4.83
C LYS A 125 17.25 13.01 4.50
N PRO A 126 17.39 14.30 4.17
CA PRO A 126 16.24 15.21 4.00
C PRO A 126 15.13 14.72 3.06
N ARG A 127 15.48 13.89 2.07
CA ARG A 127 14.52 13.37 1.08
C ARG A 127 14.09 11.93 1.30
N SER A 128 14.65 11.20 2.27
CA SER A 128 14.24 9.83 2.58
C SER A 128 12.93 9.78 3.38
N LEU A 129 12.70 10.75 4.26
CA LEU A 129 11.48 10.89 5.06
C LEU A 129 10.54 11.99 4.56
N MET A 130 10.60 12.28 3.27
CA MET A 130 9.70 13.25 2.67
C MET A 130 8.29 12.65 2.61
N TYR A 131 7.32 13.40 3.12
CA TYR A 131 5.91 13.05 2.93
C TYR A 131 5.57 12.94 1.45
N THR A 132 5.19 11.76 1.02
CA THR A 132 4.94 11.44 -0.40
C THR A 132 3.48 11.23 -0.73
N ALA A 133 2.56 11.40 0.23
CA ALA A 133 1.14 11.11 0.08
C ALA A 133 0.86 9.66 -0.40
N SER A 134 1.63 8.70 0.09
CA SER A 134 1.56 7.29 -0.32
C SER A 134 0.14 6.74 -0.31
N GLY A 135 -0.63 6.94 0.77
CA GLY A 135 -2.02 6.47 0.85
C GLY A 135 -2.93 7.09 -0.23
N VAL A 136 -2.68 8.36 -0.60
CA VAL A 136 -3.44 8.99 -1.70
C VAL A 136 -3.12 8.33 -3.03
N PHE A 137 -1.86 8.04 -3.30
CA PHE A 137 -1.45 7.37 -4.53
C PHE A 137 -1.91 5.90 -4.57
N THR A 138 -1.97 5.23 -3.41
CA THR A 138 -2.58 3.91 -3.31
C THR A 138 -4.04 3.94 -3.76
N GLY A 139 -4.86 4.87 -3.24
CA GLY A 139 -6.26 4.99 -3.64
C GLY A 139 -6.47 5.35 -5.12
N VAL A 140 -5.52 6.08 -5.75
CA VAL A 140 -5.52 6.29 -7.20
C VAL A 140 -5.34 4.96 -7.94
N GLY A 141 -4.38 4.14 -7.53
CA GLY A 141 -4.13 2.81 -8.11
C GLY A 141 -5.34 1.89 -7.97
N VAL A 142 -5.91 1.80 -6.75
CA VAL A 142 -7.10 0.97 -6.47
C VAL A 142 -8.25 1.33 -7.40
N CYS A 143 -8.59 2.61 -7.52
CA CYS A 143 -9.69 3.04 -8.39
C CYS A 143 -9.40 2.70 -9.86
N ALA A 144 -8.20 3.02 -10.37
CA ALA A 144 -7.86 2.77 -11.76
C ALA A 144 -7.86 1.27 -12.11
N THR A 145 -7.35 0.45 -11.20
CA THR A 145 -7.37 -1.02 -11.32
C THR A 145 -8.81 -1.56 -11.30
N ALA A 146 -9.64 -1.10 -10.35
CA ALA A 146 -11.02 -1.54 -10.26
C ALA A 146 -11.83 -1.17 -11.50
N LEU A 147 -11.60 0.01 -12.07
CA LEU A 147 -12.26 0.44 -13.31
C LEU A 147 -11.84 -0.43 -14.51
N ALA A 148 -10.56 -0.79 -14.62
CA ALA A 148 -10.10 -1.70 -15.67
C ALA A 148 -10.73 -3.10 -15.56
N ILE A 149 -10.89 -3.65 -14.34
CA ILE A 149 -11.60 -4.91 -14.11
C ILE A 149 -13.08 -4.75 -14.46
N ALA A 150 -13.73 -3.68 -13.99
CA ALA A 150 -15.14 -3.44 -14.28
C ALA A 150 -15.41 -3.36 -15.79
N GLU A 151 -14.58 -2.66 -16.54
CA GLU A 151 -14.64 -2.57 -18.00
C GLU A 151 -14.53 -3.95 -18.66
N SER A 152 -13.65 -4.83 -18.17
CA SER A 152 -13.50 -6.21 -18.68
C SER A 152 -14.69 -7.12 -18.39
N LEU A 153 -15.61 -6.69 -17.53
CA LEU A 153 -16.86 -7.36 -17.16
C LEU A 153 -18.10 -6.65 -17.74
N ASP A 154 -17.90 -5.72 -18.68
CA ASP A 154 -18.94 -4.87 -19.28
C ASP A 154 -19.72 -4.02 -18.27
N LEU A 155 -19.07 -3.63 -17.19
CA LEU A 155 -19.62 -2.74 -16.15
C LEU A 155 -19.10 -1.31 -16.40
N PRO A 156 -19.96 -0.38 -16.84
CA PRO A 156 -19.52 1.00 -17.10
C PRO A 156 -19.16 1.72 -15.79
N ALA A 157 -18.15 2.56 -15.83
CA ALA A 157 -17.74 3.36 -14.68
C ALA A 157 -18.87 4.24 -14.13
N LYS A 158 -19.70 4.81 -15.04
CA LYS A 158 -20.86 5.62 -14.66
C LYS A 158 -21.95 4.74 -14.04
N GLY A 159 -22.23 4.98 -12.78
CA GLY A 159 -23.22 4.23 -12.01
C GLY A 159 -22.69 2.95 -11.36
N LEU A 160 -21.43 2.58 -11.56
CA LEU A 160 -20.78 1.45 -10.90
C LEU A 160 -20.92 1.57 -9.37
N ARG A 161 -21.46 0.54 -8.73
CA ARG A 161 -21.74 0.54 -7.29
C ARG A 161 -20.51 0.05 -6.53
N VAL A 162 -19.98 0.89 -5.65
CA VAL A 162 -18.72 0.62 -4.95
C VAL A 162 -18.94 0.72 -3.45
N THR A 163 -18.42 -0.25 -2.69
CA THR A 163 -18.30 -0.18 -1.24
C THR A 163 -16.82 -0.12 -0.85
N ILE A 164 -16.48 0.65 0.18
CA ILE A 164 -15.09 0.90 0.61
C ILE A 164 -14.99 0.66 2.12
N GLU A 165 -14.32 -0.41 2.49
CA GLU A 165 -14.00 -0.70 3.88
C GLU A 165 -12.77 0.13 4.31
N GLY A 166 -12.96 0.97 5.33
CA GLY A 166 -11.92 1.89 5.79
C GLY A 166 -11.92 3.23 5.04
N PHE A 167 -12.26 4.30 5.72
CA PHE A 167 -12.29 5.67 5.16
C PHE A 167 -11.06 6.48 5.56
N GLY A 168 -9.89 5.81 5.69
CA GLY A 168 -8.57 6.40 5.92
C GLY A 168 -7.99 7.08 4.67
N ASN A 169 -6.66 7.26 4.61
CA ASN A 169 -6.02 7.95 3.48
C ASN A 169 -6.20 7.22 2.14
N VAL A 170 -6.22 5.89 2.16
CA VAL A 170 -6.40 5.05 0.96
C VAL A 170 -7.87 5.10 0.52
N GLY A 171 -8.79 4.69 1.39
CA GLY A 171 -10.22 4.62 1.05
C GLY A 171 -10.82 5.96 0.69
N ALA A 172 -10.50 7.04 1.42
CA ALA A 172 -10.94 8.39 1.07
C ALA A 172 -10.41 8.87 -0.29
N SER A 173 -9.18 8.49 -0.65
CA SER A 173 -8.63 8.77 -1.98
C SER A 173 -9.34 7.96 -3.07
N ALA A 174 -9.57 6.66 -2.83
CA ALA A 174 -10.31 5.80 -3.75
C ALA A 174 -11.74 6.32 -3.95
N ALA A 175 -12.47 6.63 -2.86
CA ALA A 175 -13.82 7.19 -2.93
C ALA A 175 -13.88 8.44 -3.81
N ARG A 176 -12.96 9.39 -3.61
CA ARG A 176 -12.87 10.59 -4.44
C ARG A 176 -12.70 10.25 -5.91
N ARG A 177 -11.87 9.26 -6.25
CA ARG A 177 -11.60 8.88 -7.63
C ARG A 177 -12.78 8.16 -8.28
N PHE A 178 -13.42 7.25 -7.56
CA PHE A 178 -14.65 6.61 -8.02
C PHE A 178 -15.75 7.63 -8.29
N HIS A 179 -15.98 8.55 -7.36
CA HIS A 179 -16.94 9.64 -7.55
C HIS A 179 -16.60 10.50 -8.78
N SER A 180 -15.32 10.87 -8.97
CA SER A 180 -14.89 11.63 -10.14
C SER A 180 -15.04 10.89 -11.47
N ALA A 181 -15.05 9.55 -11.45
CA ALA A 181 -15.31 8.69 -12.61
C ALA A 181 -16.81 8.45 -12.86
N GLY A 182 -17.68 9.02 -12.01
CA GLY A 182 -19.14 8.85 -12.11
C GLY A 182 -19.68 7.57 -11.46
N ALA A 183 -18.85 6.83 -10.73
CA ALA A 183 -19.28 5.70 -9.93
C ALA A 183 -20.06 6.14 -8.69
N LYS A 184 -20.96 5.29 -8.20
CA LYS A 184 -21.73 5.46 -6.99
C LYS A 184 -21.00 4.78 -5.83
N VAL A 185 -20.38 5.54 -4.94
CA VAL A 185 -19.89 4.99 -3.67
C VAL A 185 -21.13 4.81 -2.77
N ILE A 186 -21.64 3.58 -2.68
CA ILE A 186 -22.87 3.27 -1.95
C ILE A 186 -22.64 2.97 -0.48
N GLY A 187 -21.39 2.66 -0.07
CA GLY A 187 -21.07 2.38 1.32
C GLY A 187 -19.63 2.68 1.66
N ILE A 188 -19.40 3.20 2.85
CA ILE A 188 -18.08 3.38 3.46
C ILE A 188 -18.11 2.91 4.90
N SER A 189 -16.96 2.45 5.44
CA SER A 189 -16.85 2.17 6.87
C SER A 189 -15.58 2.75 7.50
N THR A 190 -15.62 2.86 8.82
CA THR A 190 -14.49 3.11 9.70
C THR A 190 -14.59 2.16 10.89
N ILE A 191 -13.67 2.26 11.85
CA ILE A 191 -13.77 1.53 13.11
C ILE A 191 -15.03 1.90 13.90
N LYS A 192 -15.62 3.07 13.65
CA LYS A 192 -16.81 3.57 14.36
C LYS A 192 -18.13 3.02 13.81
N GLY A 193 -18.12 2.45 12.61
CA GLY A 193 -19.31 1.95 11.94
C GLY A 193 -19.25 2.13 10.42
N ALA A 194 -20.41 2.03 9.78
CA ALA A 194 -20.57 2.24 8.35
C ALA A 194 -21.73 3.18 8.03
N LEU A 195 -21.63 3.82 6.86
CA LEU A 195 -22.73 4.52 6.20
C LEU A 195 -23.06 3.82 4.88
N TYR A 196 -24.34 3.73 4.58
CA TYR A 196 -24.87 3.16 3.35
C TYR A 196 -25.95 4.06 2.74
N ASN A 197 -25.89 4.23 1.42
CA ASN A 197 -26.97 4.85 0.64
C ASN A 197 -26.97 4.22 -0.75
N GLU A 198 -28.06 3.52 -1.11
CA GLU A 198 -28.19 2.84 -2.39
C GLU A 198 -28.10 3.77 -3.61
N ASN A 199 -28.47 5.04 -3.44
CA ASN A 199 -28.40 6.06 -4.48
C ASN A 199 -27.00 6.69 -4.61
N GLY A 200 -26.08 6.34 -3.71
CA GLY A 200 -24.72 6.87 -3.60
C GLY A 200 -24.60 7.93 -2.51
N LEU A 201 -23.48 7.88 -1.81
CA LEU A 201 -23.11 8.82 -0.75
C LEU A 201 -22.57 10.13 -1.36
N ASP A 202 -22.80 11.26 -0.69
CA ASP A 202 -22.14 12.54 -1.02
C ASP A 202 -20.66 12.49 -0.62
N VAL A 203 -19.82 11.94 -1.51
CA VAL A 203 -18.40 11.78 -1.26
C VAL A 203 -17.66 13.11 -1.01
N PRO A 204 -17.92 14.22 -1.76
CA PRO A 204 -17.33 15.53 -1.45
C PRO A 204 -17.63 16.02 -0.02
N ALA A 205 -18.86 15.94 0.40
CA ALA A 205 -19.27 16.36 1.76
C ALA A 205 -18.65 15.46 2.84
N LEU A 206 -18.67 14.14 2.66
CA LEU A 206 -18.03 13.17 3.57
C LEU A 206 -16.51 13.39 3.68
N LEU A 207 -15.82 13.69 2.58
CA LEU A 207 -14.40 14.04 2.60
C LEU A 207 -14.13 15.35 3.36
N SER A 208 -15.06 16.29 3.32
CA SER A 208 -14.99 17.52 4.12
C SER A 208 -15.19 17.23 5.60
N LEU A 209 -16.22 16.44 5.93
CA LEU A 209 -16.52 16.02 7.29
C LEU A 209 -15.37 15.23 7.91
N ARG A 210 -14.80 14.26 7.17
CA ARG A 210 -13.63 13.48 7.61
C ARG A 210 -12.45 14.36 8.05
N ARG A 211 -12.22 15.49 7.38
CA ARG A 211 -11.13 16.41 7.77
C ARG A 211 -11.34 17.08 9.12
N ARG A 212 -12.59 17.18 9.58
CA ARG A 212 -12.98 17.82 10.85
C ARG A 212 -13.16 16.82 11.98
N SER A 213 -13.73 15.65 11.68
CA SER A 213 -14.16 14.66 12.67
C SER A 213 -13.51 13.28 12.51
N GLY A 214 -12.57 13.12 11.55
CA GLY A 214 -11.86 11.85 11.36
C GLY A 214 -12.81 10.69 11.08
N ASP A 215 -12.66 9.62 11.87
CA ASP A 215 -13.46 8.40 11.73
C ASP A 215 -14.93 8.58 12.14
N ASP A 216 -15.26 9.63 12.88
CA ASP A 216 -16.64 9.93 13.28
C ASP A 216 -17.51 10.39 12.10
N ALA A 217 -16.92 10.69 10.94
CA ALA A 217 -17.64 11.04 9.72
C ALA A 217 -18.73 10.02 9.32
N VAL A 218 -18.58 8.74 9.69
CA VAL A 218 -19.56 7.69 9.40
C VAL A 218 -20.75 7.67 10.40
N LEU A 219 -20.71 8.49 11.42
CA LEU A 219 -21.80 8.60 12.40
C LEU A 219 -22.86 9.62 11.98
N ASP A 220 -22.57 10.46 10.98
CA ASP A 220 -23.47 11.49 10.49
C ASP A 220 -24.52 10.90 9.52
N ARG A 221 -25.73 10.73 10.05
CA ARG A 221 -26.86 10.11 9.35
C ARG A 221 -27.48 10.98 8.24
N GLU A 222 -27.06 12.23 8.11
CA GLU A 222 -27.49 13.07 6.98
C GLU A 222 -26.98 12.51 5.64
N PHE A 223 -25.89 11.70 5.67
CA PHE A 223 -25.27 11.15 4.46
C PHE A 223 -25.76 9.75 4.09
N GLY A 224 -26.46 9.05 4.99
CA GLY A 224 -26.93 7.69 4.73
C GLY A 224 -27.35 6.93 5.98
N ASP A 225 -27.76 5.69 5.78
CA ASP A 225 -28.15 4.81 6.88
C ASP A 225 -26.91 4.28 7.61
N ALA A 226 -26.94 4.31 8.93
CA ALA A 226 -25.89 3.77 9.76
C ALA A 226 -26.00 2.24 9.84
N ALA A 227 -24.84 1.56 9.76
CA ALA A 227 -24.73 0.12 9.89
C ALA A 227 -23.46 -0.27 10.66
N PRO A 228 -23.35 -1.50 11.19
CA PRO A 228 -22.09 -2.04 11.66
C PRO A 228 -21.04 -2.08 10.54
N SER A 229 -19.75 -1.88 10.87
CA SER A 229 -18.68 -1.86 9.87
C SER A 229 -18.68 -3.11 8.99
N GLN A 230 -18.96 -4.29 9.57
CA GLN A 230 -18.98 -5.58 8.92
C GLN A 230 -20.12 -5.72 7.89
N ALA A 231 -21.15 -4.89 7.98
CA ALA A 231 -22.28 -4.97 7.04
C ALA A 231 -21.92 -4.58 5.61
N LEU A 232 -20.79 -3.88 5.40
CA LEU A 232 -20.38 -3.49 4.05
C LEU A 232 -20.19 -4.65 3.09
N ILE A 233 -19.71 -5.79 3.58
CA ILE A 233 -19.47 -6.97 2.75
C ILE A 233 -20.76 -7.58 2.19
N THR A 234 -21.90 -7.35 2.86
CA THR A 234 -23.21 -7.87 2.47
C THR A 234 -23.99 -6.94 1.54
N LEU A 235 -23.46 -5.74 1.27
CA LEU A 235 -24.13 -4.77 0.41
C LEU A 235 -24.02 -5.19 -1.07
N PRO A 236 -25.07 -5.04 -1.85
CA PRO A 236 -25.09 -5.44 -3.26
C PRO A 236 -24.30 -4.43 -4.12
N ALA A 237 -22.99 -4.46 -4.01
CA ALA A 237 -22.06 -3.66 -4.78
C ALA A 237 -21.51 -4.42 -6.00
N ASP A 238 -21.04 -3.71 -7.02
CA ASP A 238 -20.28 -4.30 -8.11
C ASP A 238 -18.82 -4.52 -7.69
N VAL A 239 -18.27 -3.57 -6.92
CA VAL A 239 -16.88 -3.59 -6.45
C VAL A 239 -16.85 -3.39 -4.93
N PHE A 240 -16.16 -4.29 -4.24
CA PHE A 240 -15.77 -4.12 -2.83
C PHE A 240 -14.29 -3.77 -2.73
N CYS A 241 -13.97 -2.68 -2.04
CA CYS A 241 -12.61 -2.21 -1.83
C CYS A 241 -12.21 -2.32 -0.34
N PRO A 242 -11.62 -3.44 0.11
CA PRO A 242 -11.06 -3.53 1.46
C PRO A 242 -9.82 -2.65 1.57
N CYS A 243 -9.93 -1.54 2.32
CA CYS A 243 -8.86 -0.54 2.50
C CYS A 243 -8.46 -0.35 3.98
N ALA A 244 -8.94 -1.20 4.88
CA ALA A 244 -8.68 -1.11 6.32
C ALA A 244 -7.58 -2.07 6.78
N ASN A 245 -7.89 -3.34 6.93
CA ASN A 245 -7.04 -4.30 7.59
C ASN A 245 -6.65 -5.48 6.71
N MET A 246 -5.57 -6.16 7.11
CA MET A 246 -5.23 -7.50 6.66
C MET A 246 -6.30 -8.48 7.15
N HIS A 247 -6.67 -9.45 6.30
CA HIS A 247 -7.62 -10.51 6.62
C HIS A 247 -9.01 -9.99 7.08
N SER A 248 -9.51 -8.94 6.44
CA SER A 248 -10.89 -8.48 6.67
C SER A 248 -11.93 -9.39 6.01
N ILE A 249 -11.51 -10.18 5.01
CA ILE A 249 -12.32 -11.24 4.39
C ILE A 249 -11.79 -12.59 4.90
N THR A 250 -12.63 -13.29 5.65
CA THR A 250 -12.30 -14.57 6.28
C THR A 250 -13.31 -15.63 5.90
N ILE A 251 -13.05 -16.87 6.27
CA ILE A 251 -13.97 -17.99 6.00
C ILE A 251 -15.36 -17.78 6.61
N GLU A 252 -15.45 -17.01 7.71
CA GLU A 252 -16.70 -16.74 8.42
C GLU A 252 -17.59 -15.74 7.66
N ASN A 253 -16.99 -14.81 6.90
CA ASN A 253 -17.75 -13.74 6.27
C ASN A 253 -17.75 -13.77 4.73
N VAL A 254 -16.83 -14.50 4.11
CA VAL A 254 -16.66 -14.54 2.65
C VAL A 254 -17.94 -14.94 1.90
N ARG A 255 -18.74 -15.86 2.44
CA ARG A 255 -19.98 -16.31 1.82
C ARG A 255 -21.06 -15.23 1.76
N SER A 256 -20.93 -14.19 2.58
CA SER A 256 -21.86 -13.04 2.61
C SER A 256 -21.47 -11.95 1.61
N LEU A 257 -20.33 -12.05 0.95
CA LEU A 257 -19.88 -11.05 -0.02
C LEU A 257 -20.79 -11.06 -1.25
N GLN A 258 -21.31 -9.86 -1.59
CA GLN A 258 -22.22 -9.68 -2.73
C GLN A 258 -21.51 -9.07 -3.95
N ALA A 259 -20.31 -8.55 -3.78
CA ALA A 259 -19.59 -7.89 -4.87
C ALA A 259 -19.04 -8.88 -5.89
N ARG A 260 -19.04 -8.47 -7.16
CA ARG A 260 -18.45 -9.24 -8.27
C ARG A 260 -16.93 -9.09 -8.35
N VAL A 261 -16.41 -8.01 -7.78
CA VAL A 261 -14.97 -7.66 -7.80
C VAL A 261 -14.51 -7.28 -6.40
N VAL A 262 -13.39 -7.85 -5.97
CA VAL A 262 -12.63 -7.41 -4.78
C VAL A 262 -11.37 -6.73 -5.26
N CYS A 263 -11.25 -5.41 -5.02
CA CYS A 263 -10.09 -4.60 -5.42
C CYS A 263 -9.44 -3.94 -4.19
N PRO A 264 -8.41 -4.53 -3.60
CA PRO A 264 -7.92 -4.13 -2.27
C PRO A 264 -7.00 -2.91 -2.27
N GLY A 265 -7.23 -2.03 -1.30
CA GLY A 265 -6.25 -1.03 -0.86
C GLY A 265 -5.37 -1.52 0.29
N ALA A 266 -5.88 -2.44 1.12
CA ALA A 266 -5.13 -3.11 2.17
C ALA A 266 -4.18 -4.19 1.60
N ASN A 267 -3.18 -4.57 2.39
CA ASN A 267 -2.35 -5.74 2.05
C ASN A 267 -3.02 -7.01 2.57
N VAL A 268 -2.96 -8.08 1.77
CA VAL A 268 -3.49 -9.41 2.13
C VAL A 268 -4.90 -9.32 2.74
N PRO A 269 -5.90 -8.79 2.02
CA PRO A 269 -7.23 -8.50 2.58
C PRO A 269 -8.03 -9.76 2.90
N ALA A 270 -7.77 -10.88 2.22
CA ALA A 270 -8.44 -12.15 2.41
C ALA A 270 -7.47 -13.21 2.93
N THR A 271 -7.98 -14.17 3.71
CA THR A 271 -7.24 -15.40 4.03
C THR A 271 -7.21 -16.32 2.79
N GLU A 272 -6.27 -17.26 2.76
CA GLU A 272 -6.15 -18.22 1.64
C GLU A 272 -7.44 -19.03 1.45
N GLU A 273 -8.06 -19.46 2.55
CA GLU A 273 -9.33 -20.19 2.53
C GLU A 273 -10.47 -19.33 1.97
N ALA A 274 -10.49 -18.05 2.32
CA ALA A 274 -11.49 -17.12 1.81
C ALA A 274 -11.26 -16.84 0.32
N GLU A 275 -10.01 -16.68 -0.13
CA GLU A 275 -9.73 -16.53 -1.57
C GLU A 275 -10.20 -17.74 -2.38
N ALA A 276 -10.02 -18.97 -1.88
CA ALA A 276 -10.50 -20.17 -2.55
C ALA A 276 -12.05 -20.20 -2.68
N VAL A 277 -12.76 -19.69 -1.67
CA VAL A 277 -14.23 -19.55 -1.75
C VAL A 277 -14.64 -18.48 -2.76
N LEU A 278 -13.94 -17.34 -2.80
CA LEU A 278 -14.22 -16.27 -3.78
C LEU A 278 -14.00 -16.76 -5.22
N ASP A 279 -12.97 -17.56 -5.45
CA ASP A 279 -12.71 -18.17 -6.76
C ASP A 279 -13.86 -19.12 -7.17
N GLN A 280 -14.32 -19.99 -6.26
CA GLN A 280 -15.48 -20.86 -6.49
C GLN A 280 -16.77 -20.08 -6.79
N GLN A 281 -16.93 -18.90 -6.19
CA GLN A 281 -18.05 -17.99 -6.43
C GLN A 281 -17.87 -17.14 -7.70
N GLN A 282 -16.77 -17.32 -8.43
CA GLN A 282 -16.40 -16.53 -9.62
C GLN A 282 -16.28 -15.02 -9.34
N VAL A 283 -15.93 -14.65 -8.12
CA VAL A 283 -15.62 -13.27 -7.76
C VAL A 283 -14.20 -12.96 -8.24
N VAL A 284 -14.05 -11.88 -8.99
CA VAL A 284 -12.72 -11.45 -9.46
C VAL A 284 -11.95 -10.80 -8.32
N VAL A 285 -10.93 -11.49 -7.80
CA VAL A 285 -10.05 -10.97 -6.76
C VAL A 285 -8.79 -10.40 -7.39
N VAL A 286 -8.62 -9.08 -7.29
CA VAL A 286 -7.39 -8.42 -7.74
C VAL A 286 -6.29 -8.65 -6.70
N PRO A 287 -5.09 -9.11 -7.09
CA PRO A 287 -3.97 -9.19 -6.16
C PRO A 287 -3.67 -7.84 -5.52
N ASP A 288 -3.48 -7.83 -4.23
CA ASP A 288 -3.26 -6.59 -3.46
C ASP A 288 -2.03 -5.81 -3.94
N PHE A 289 -0.92 -6.49 -4.23
CA PHE A 289 0.30 -5.87 -4.74
C PHE A 289 0.14 -5.27 -6.15
N VAL A 290 -0.90 -5.66 -6.91
CA VAL A 290 -1.32 -5.02 -8.17
C VAL A 290 -2.13 -3.77 -7.87
N ALA A 291 -3.23 -3.91 -7.13
CA ALA A 291 -4.19 -2.85 -6.87
C ALA A 291 -3.59 -1.69 -6.07
N ASN A 292 -2.80 -2.00 -5.02
CA ASN A 292 -2.30 -1.01 -4.07
C ASN A 292 -0.85 -0.55 -4.32
N CYS A 293 -0.21 -0.97 -5.43
CA CYS A 293 1.17 -0.56 -5.76
C CYS A 293 1.33 0.94 -6.02
N GLY A 294 0.24 1.66 -6.23
CA GLY A 294 0.24 3.11 -6.45
C GLY A 294 1.00 3.88 -5.37
N GLY A 295 0.96 3.41 -4.12
CA GLY A 295 1.69 4.02 -3.00
C GLY A 295 3.20 4.03 -3.18
N VAL A 296 3.80 2.88 -3.49
CA VAL A 296 5.25 2.76 -3.68
C VAL A 296 5.70 3.45 -4.96
N LEU A 297 4.96 3.30 -6.04
CA LEU A 297 5.27 3.88 -7.35
C LEU A 297 5.14 5.41 -7.30
N GLY A 298 4.05 5.95 -6.76
CA GLY A 298 3.82 7.39 -6.62
C GLY A 298 4.81 8.05 -5.68
N SER A 299 5.18 7.37 -4.58
CA SER A 299 6.24 7.83 -3.69
C SER A 299 7.60 7.90 -4.38
N SER A 300 7.91 6.91 -5.23
CA SER A 300 9.14 6.91 -6.02
C SER A 300 9.17 8.05 -7.02
N MET A 301 8.08 8.28 -7.77
CA MET A 301 7.92 9.41 -8.69
C MET A 301 8.06 10.76 -7.98
N SER A 302 7.41 10.92 -6.82
CA SER A 302 7.48 12.15 -6.03
C SER A 302 8.90 12.43 -5.54
N ARG A 303 9.63 11.39 -5.11
CA ARG A 303 11.05 11.51 -4.76
C ARG A 303 11.92 11.85 -5.96
N ALA A 304 11.56 11.42 -7.17
CA ALA A 304 12.22 11.82 -8.42
C ALA A 304 11.86 13.25 -8.89
N GLY A 305 11.04 13.97 -8.14
CA GLY A 305 10.75 15.40 -8.40
C GLY A 305 9.46 15.67 -9.17
N LEU A 306 8.67 14.64 -9.51
CA LEU A 306 7.40 14.84 -10.21
C LEU A 306 6.36 15.47 -9.28
N GLY A 307 5.53 16.34 -9.84
CA GLY A 307 4.44 17.00 -9.12
C GLY A 307 3.28 16.03 -8.83
N ARG A 308 2.49 16.34 -7.80
CA ARG A 308 1.40 15.46 -7.34
C ARG A 308 0.37 15.15 -8.44
N GLN A 309 0.00 16.15 -9.24
CA GLN A 309 -0.96 15.96 -10.32
C GLN A 309 -0.41 15.07 -11.42
N GLU A 310 0.83 15.32 -11.82
CA GLU A 310 1.55 14.52 -12.81
C GLU A 310 1.70 13.06 -12.37
N VAL A 311 2.11 12.82 -11.10
CA VAL A 311 2.16 11.47 -10.50
C VAL A 311 0.79 10.80 -10.58
N THR A 312 -0.29 11.52 -10.23
CA THR A 312 -1.65 10.99 -10.27
C THR A 312 -2.05 10.54 -11.67
N THR A 313 -1.80 11.37 -12.69
CA THR A 313 -2.13 11.05 -14.09
C THR A 313 -1.36 9.83 -14.58
N ILE A 314 -0.05 9.77 -14.33
CA ILE A 314 0.78 8.63 -14.73
C ILE A 314 0.34 7.34 -14.02
N LEU A 315 0.03 7.42 -12.72
CA LEU A 315 -0.45 6.26 -11.95
C LEU A 315 -1.77 5.73 -12.48
N GLN A 316 -2.73 6.63 -12.71
CA GLN A 316 -4.06 6.27 -13.19
C GLN A 316 -3.97 5.52 -14.52
N GLN A 317 -3.24 6.08 -15.48
CA GLN A 317 -3.03 5.46 -16.78
C GLN A 317 -2.33 4.10 -16.67
N ARG A 318 -1.22 4.05 -15.94
CA ARG A 318 -0.44 2.82 -15.81
C ARG A 318 -1.16 1.70 -15.06
N ALA A 319 -1.88 2.03 -14.00
CA ALA A 319 -2.62 1.02 -13.25
C ALA A 319 -3.73 0.43 -14.12
N HIS A 320 -4.45 1.28 -14.86
CA HIS A 320 -5.49 0.85 -15.80
C HIS A 320 -4.92 -0.04 -16.91
N ASP A 321 -3.96 0.46 -17.69
CA ASP A 321 -3.41 -0.26 -18.84
C ASP A 321 -2.77 -1.60 -18.47
N ARG A 322 -2.00 -1.63 -17.36
CA ARG A 322 -1.37 -2.87 -16.89
C ARG A 322 -2.37 -3.89 -16.39
N THR A 323 -3.45 -3.42 -15.76
CA THR A 323 -4.51 -4.32 -15.32
C THR A 323 -5.27 -4.88 -16.52
N SER A 324 -5.55 -4.06 -17.53
CA SER A 324 -6.20 -4.53 -18.77
C SER A 324 -5.35 -5.59 -19.49
N LEU A 325 -4.04 -5.37 -19.59
CA LEU A 325 -3.13 -6.38 -20.15
C LEU A 325 -3.09 -7.65 -19.29
N LEU A 326 -2.99 -7.51 -17.96
CA LEU A 326 -3.00 -8.67 -17.05
C LEU A 326 -4.26 -9.53 -17.23
N ILE A 327 -5.42 -8.91 -17.41
CA ILE A 327 -6.69 -9.64 -17.63
C ILE A 327 -6.65 -10.40 -18.94
N LEU A 328 -6.20 -9.78 -20.02
CA LEU A 328 -6.11 -10.41 -21.34
C LEU A 328 -5.16 -11.60 -21.32
N ASP A 329 -3.96 -11.40 -20.79
CA ASP A 329 -2.92 -12.43 -20.69
C ASP A 329 -3.37 -13.59 -19.77
N ALA A 330 -4.04 -13.29 -18.64
CA ALA A 330 -4.54 -14.32 -17.73
C ALA A 330 -5.62 -15.19 -18.39
N ARG A 331 -6.54 -14.58 -19.14
CA ARG A 331 -7.57 -15.31 -19.92
C ARG A 331 -6.95 -16.20 -21.00
N GLU A 332 -5.96 -15.67 -21.73
CA GLU A 332 -5.28 -16.42 -22.79
C GLU A 332 -4.52 -17.62 -22.23
N GLN A 333 -3.83 -17.44 -21.10
CA GLN A 333 -3.02 -18.47 -20.45
C GLN A 333 -3.82 -19.38 -19.51
N ARG A 334 -5.10 -19.09 -19.28
CA ARG A 334 -5.98 -19.82 -18.35
C ARG A 334 -5.43 -19.84 -16.92
N LEU A 335 -4.84 -18.73 -16.50
CA LEU A 335 -4.32 -18.52 -15.16
C LEU A 335 -5.24 -17.57 -14.38
N THR A 336 -5.21 -17.67 -13.06
CA THR A 336 -5.80 -16.64 -12.21
C THR A 336 -4.99 -15.34 -12.30
N LEU A 337 -5.62 -14.21 -11.98
CA LEU A 337 -4.92 -12.92 -11.92
C LEU A 337 -3.74 -12.95 -10.93
N ARG A 338 -3.88 -13.69 -9.81
CA ARG A 338 -2.86 -13.81 -8.80
C ARG A 338 -1.65 -14.63 -9.28
N GLU A 339 -1.88 -15.77 -9.92
CA GLU A 339 -0.80 -16.59 -10.46
C GLU A 339 0.03 -15.81 -11.47
N LEU A 340 -0.61 -15.27 -12.50
CA LEU A 340 0.10 -14.52 -13.54
C LEU A 340 0.77 -13.25 -12.99
N ALA A 341 0.07 -12.47 -12.17
CA ALA A 341 0.66 -11.27 -11.58
C ALA A 341 1.88 -11.58 -10.70
N THR A 342 1.84 -12.71 -9.95
CA THR A 342 2.95 -13.13 -9.11
C THR A 342 4.16 -13.52 -9.98
N GLU A 343 3.95 -14.30 -11.03
CA GLU A 343 5.00 -14.66 -11.98
C GLU A 343 5.63 -13.42 -12.61
N LEU A 344 4.80 -12.53 -13.15
CA LEU A 344 5.26 -11.27 -13.76
C LEU A 344 6.02 -10.38 -12.77
N ALA A 345 5.53 -10.27 -11.52
CA ALA A 345 6.19 -9.48 -10.49
C ALA A 345 7.57 -10.04 -10.13
N LEU A 346 7.70 -11.35 -9.95
CA LEU A 346 8.98 -12.00 -9.63
C LEU A 346 9.97 -11.92 -10.80
N ARG A 347 9.54 -12.17 -12.03
CA ARG A 347 10.35 -12.03 -13.23
C ARG A 347 10.89 -10.59 -13.35
N ARG A 348 10.03 -9.59 -13.27
CA ARG A 348 10.43 -8.19 -13.33
C ARG A 348 11.33 -7.78 -12.16
N PHE A 349 11.09 -8.32 -10.98
CA PHE A 349 11.96 -8.08 -9.83
C PHE A 349 13.38 -8.57 -10.12
N THR A 350 13.52 -9.80 -10.62
CA THR A 350 14.82 -10.42 -10.95
C THR A 350 15.53 -9.62 -12.04
N GLU A 351 14.85 -9.33 -13.15
CA GLU A 351 15.40 -8.54 -14.26
C GLU A 351 15.84 -7.14 -13.81
N THR A 352 15.02 -6.47 -13.00
CA THR A 352 15.31 -5.13 -12.48
C THR A 352 16.49 -5.16 -11.52
N LYS A 353 16.57 -6.18 -10.65
CA LYS A 353 17.69 -6.41 -9.75
C LYS A 353 18.98 -6.62 -10.52
N GLU A 354 19.01 -7.56 -11.46
CA GLU A 354 20.18 -7.85 -12.28
C GLU A 354 20.63 -6.61 -13.05
N ARG A 355 19.69 -5.92 -13.70
CA ARG A 355 19.96 -4.67 -14.41
C ARG A 355 20.57 -3.62 -13.48
N TYR A 356 20.06 -3.47 -12.28
CA TYR A 356 20.54 -2.47 -11.31
C TYR A 356 21.91 -2.86 -10.72
N GLU A 357 22.17 -4.13 -10.49
CA GLU A 357 23.40 -4.63 -9.86
C GLU A 357 24.58 -4.76 -10.84
N ARG A 358 24.34 -4.78 -12.16
CA ARG A 358 25.43 -4.77 -13.16
C ARG A 358 26.34 -3.56 -12.96
N LYS A 359 27.62 -3.81 -12.79
CA LYS A 359 28.67 -2.78 -12.64
C LYS A 359 29.03 -2.20 -14.00
N THR A 360 28.47 -1.04 -14.35
CA THR A 360 28.88 -0.25 -15.51
C THR A 360 29.28 1.15 -15.07
N PRO A 361 30.22 1.84 -15.76
CA PRO A 361 30.63 3.20 -15.41
C PRO A 361 29.43 4.17 -15.32
N ALA A 362 28.51 4.10 -16.29
CA ALA A 362 27.32 4.95 -16.32
C ALA A 362 26.41 4.73 -15.09
N ARG A 363 26.28 3.49 -14.61
CA ARG A 363 25.48 3.17 -13.42
C ARG A 363 26.16 3.57 -12.12
N SER A 364 27.48 3.46 -12.06
CA SER A 364 28.25 3.97 -10.92
C SER A 364 28.06 5.48 -10.78
N LEU A 365 28.12 6.21 -11.88
CA LEU A 365 27.84 7.64 -11.92
C LEU A 365 26.38 7.95 -11.51
N MET A 366 25.42 7.19 -12.01
CA MET A 366 24.01 7.34 -11.65
C MET A 366 23.76 7.08 -10.15
N ARG A 367 24.38 6.04 -9.57
CA ARG A 367 24.31 5.77 -8.13
C ARG A 367 24.88 6.92 -7.30
N LEU A 368 26.02 7.49 -7.74
CA LEU A 368 26.60 8.67 -7.10
C LEU A 368 25.64 9.86 -7.18
N ALA A 369 25.08 10.15 -8.34
CA ALA A 369 24.11 11.23 -8.53
C ALA A 369 22.86 11.06 -7.65
N VAL A 370 22.31 9.84 -7.57
CA VAL A 370 21.20 9.51 -6.67
C VAL A 370 21.61 9.71 -5.20
N GLY A 371 22.84 9.33 -4.82
CA GLY A 371 23.37 9.56 -3.48
C GLY A 371 23.45 11.05 -3.11
N ILE A 372 23.95 11.88 -4.02
CA ILE A 372 24.02 13.34 -3.89
C ILE A 372 22.60 13.94 -3.80
N TYR A 373 21.70 13.47 -4.66
CA TYR A 373 20.31 13.91 -4.65
C TYR A 373 19.59 13.56 -3.33
N ARG A 374 19.76 12.35 -2.82
CA ARG A 374 19.19 11.92 -1.52
C ARG A 374 19.65 12.82 -0.35
N ARG A 375 20.85 13.39 -0.44
CA ARG A 375 21.39 14.37 0.52
C ARG A 375 20.82 15.78 0.37
N GLY A 376 20.01 16.02 -0.65
CA GLY A 376 19.36 17.33 -0.90
C GLY A 376 20.22 18.32 -1.69
N LEU A 377 21.41 17.94 -2.13
CA LEU A 377 22.36 18.82 -2.82
C LEU A 377 22.01 19.13 -4.28
N ILE A 378 21.14 18.34 -4.93
CA ILE A 378 20.63 18.59 -6.28
C ILE A 378 19.17 19.07 -6.16
N PRO A 379 18.79 20.23 -6.69
CA PRO A 379 17.40 20.69 -6.71
C PRO A 379 16.46 19.74 -7.46
N ARG A 380 15.21 19.55 -6.93
CA ARG A 380 14.20 18.69 -7.55
C ARG A 380 13.91 18.99 -9.03
N PRO A 381 13.74 20.26 -9.43
CA PRO A 381 13.43 20.58 -10.83
C PRO A 381 14.46 20.07 -11.84
N LEU A 382 15.72 19.91 -11.42
CA LEU A 382 16.77 19.40 -12.31
C LEU A 382 16.65 17.91 -12.60
N LEU A 383 15.99 17.12 -11.73
CA LEU A 383 15.79 15.69 -11.92
C LEU A 383 14.42 15.34 -12.51
N ALA A 384 13.44 16.22 -12.39
CA ALA A 384 12.08 15.98 -12.88
C ALA A 384 12.03 15.53 -14.36
N PRO A 385 12.80 16.14 -15.32
CA PRO A 385 12.81 15.69 -16.71
C PRO A 385 13.31 14.25 -16.88
N LEU A 386 14.35 13.85 -16.14
CA LEU A 386 14.87 12.47 -16.16
C LEU A 386 13.87 11.51 -15.52
N GLY A 387 13.26 11.91 -14.42
CA GLY A 387 12.18 11.17 -13.77
C GLY A 387 11.01 10.95 -14.71
N ARG A 388 10.54 11.99 -15.40
CA ARG A 388 9.47 11.89 -16.42
C ARG A 388 9.81 10.85 -17.48
N ARG A 389 10.96 10.98 -18.10
CA ARG A 389 11.41 10.05 -19.14
C ARG A 389 11.44 8.61 -18.63
N TYR A 390 11.93 8.38 -17.42
CA TYR A 390 11.99 7.04 -16.83
C TYR A 390 10.58 6.47 -16.56
N TYR A 391 9.70 7.27 -15.96
CA TYR A 391 8.35 6.78 -15.59
C TYR A 391 7.32 6.85 -16.72
N GLN A 392 7.58 7.55 -17.82
CA GLN A 392 6.71 7.56 -18.99
C GLN A 392 7.13 6.53 -20.04
N SER A 393 8.36 6.04 -19.99
CA SER A 393 8.78 4.94 -20.86
C SER A 393 7.96 3.68 -20.55
N PRO A 394 7.58 2.88 -21.58
CA PRO A 394 7.04 1.56 -21.35
C PRO A 394 8.01 0.79 -20.45
N LEU A 395 7.52 0.20 -19.38
CA LEU A 395 8.33 -0.73 -18.62
C LEU A 395 8.47 -2.00 -19.46
N PRO A 396 9.67 -2.57 -19.55
CA PRO A 396 9.86 -3.82 -20.23
C PRO A 396 9.05 -4.93 -19.58
#